data_d44d2cfdcf05a2b5f1fe12776b1586e7
#
_entry.id   d44d2cfdcf05a2b5f1fe12776b1586e7
#
_cell.length_a   1.000
_cell.length_b   1.000
_cell.length_c   1.000
_cell.angle_alpha   90.00
_cell.angle_beta   90.00
_cell.angle_gamma   90.00
#
_symmetry.space_group_name_H-M   'P 1'
#
loop_
_entity.id
_entity.type
_entity.pdbx_description
1 polymer ?
#
loop_
_entity_poly.entity_id
_entity_poly.type
_entity_poly.pdbx_seq_one_letter_code
_entity_poly.pdbx_strand_id
1 'polypeptide(L)'
;MLTSRDYTLDDLRKLVVRTSRISNPRQSWMFWGHIWIKAEREEPLEDRELIHKGIHMVQEDEVNLITMLMFFFASLILNIPIYIFILGILWISVFWFTALFYLLEAISVLVYGSKNNPLEREALENQNNPEYMRKRGMFSWLKYFLKNPK
;
A
#
# COMPACT_ATOMS: atom_id res chain seq x y z
N MET A 1 10.65 -9.06 4.13
CA MET A 1 10.14 -7.78 3.65
C MET A 1 10.66 -7.61 2.24
N LEU A 2 9.80 -7.80 1.23
CA LEU A 2 10.18 -7.68 -0.17
C LEU A 2 10.34 -6.18 -0.47
N THR A 3 11.43 -5.80 -1.10
CA THR A 3 11.62 -4.43 -1.57
C THR A 3 10.77 -4.20 -2.82
N SER A 4 10.38 -2.97 -3.12
CA SER A 4 9.56 -2.61 -4.28
C SER A 4 10.11 -3.11 -5.63
N ARG A 5 11.38 -3.52 -5.65
CA ARG A 5 12.08 -4.02 -6.83
C ARG A 5 11.79 -5.48 -7.16
N ASP A 6 11.18 -6.21 -6.24
CA ASP A 6 11.04 -7.67 -6.32
C ASP A 6 9.67 -8.12 -6.85
N TYR A 7 8.68 -7.22 -6.98
CA TYR A 7 7.37 -7.58 -7.50
C TYR A 7 7.35 -7.62 -9.04
N THR A 8 7.20 -8.82 -9.58
CA THR A 8 6.83 -9.03 -10.98
C THR A 8 5.30 -9.12 -11.12
N LEU A 9 4.77 -9.04 -12.35
CA LEU A 9 3.34 -9.29 -12.60
C LEU A 9 2.91 -10.68 -12.12
N ASP A 10 3.78 -11.68 -12.28
CA ASP A 10 3.49 -13.04 -11.83
C ASP A 10 3.45 -13.15 -10.31
N ASP A 11 4.27 -12.38 -9.59
CA ASP A 11 4.20 -12.31 -8.14
C ASP A 11 2.90 -11.65 -7.68
N LEU A 12 2.49 -10.55 -8.32
CA LEU A 12 1.21 -9.89 -8.01
C LEU A 12 0.02 -10.81 -8.28
N ARG A 13 0.03 -11.60 -9.35
CA ARG A 13 -1.01 -12.60 -9.63
C ARG A 13 -1.14 -13.65 -8.54
N LYS A 14 -0.02 -14.09 -7.94
CA LYS A 14 -0.03 -15.05 -6.82
C LYS A 14 -0.63 -14.47 -5.53
N LEU A 15 -0.65 -13.14 -5.38
CA LEU A 15 -1.24 -12.46 -4.23
C LEU A 15 -2.74 -12.22 -4.36
N VAL A 16 -3.35 -12.62 -5.47
CA VAL A 16 -4.80 -12.47 -5.69
C VAL A 16 -5.56 -13.55 -4.92
N VAL A 17 -6.45 -13.12 -4.04
CA VAL A 17 -7.31 -13.99 -3.21
C VAL A 17 -8.78 -13.81 -3.61
N ARG A 18 -9.48 -14.92 -3.83
CA ARG A 18 -10.90 -14.92 -4.15
C ARG A 18 -11.75 -15.04 -2.88
N THR A 19 -12.77 -14.19 -2.73
CA THR A 19 -13.64 -14.18 -1.56
C THR A 19 -15.08 -13.87 -1.91
N SER A 20 -16.03 -14.48 -1.20
CA SER A 20 -17.46 -14.17 -1.31
C SER A 20 -17.88 -12.90 -0.55
N ARG A 21 -16.97 -12.32 0.27
CA ARG A 21 -17.25 -11.14 1.09
C ARG A 21 -17.35 -9.83 0.31
N ILE A 22 -16.85 -9.79 -0.92
CA ILE A 22 -16.92 -8.61 -1.78
C ILE A 22 -18.25 -8.64 -2.54
N SER A 23 -19.07 -7.60 -2.39
CA SER A 23 -20.39 -7.51 -3.01
C SER A 23 -20.34 -7.23 -4.51
N ASN A 24 -19.42 -6.36 -4.96
CA ASN A 24 -19.31 -5.96 -6.34
C ASN A 24 -18.22 -6.76 -7.09
N PRO A 25 -18.57 -7.52 -8.16
CA PRO A 25 -17.61 -8.34 -8.90
C PRO A 25 -16.51 -7.52 -9.63
N ARG A 26 -16.76 -6.25 -9.89
CA ARG A 26 -15.79 -5.35 -10.55
C ARG A 26 -14.81 -4.69 -9.59
N GLN A 27 -15.04 -4.80 -8.27
CA GLN A 27 -14.16 -4.23 -7.27
C GLN A 27 -13.06 -5.23 -6.88
N SER A 28 -11.87 -4.70 -6.68
CA SER A 28 -10.76 -5.37 -6.02
C SER A 28 -10.34 -4.56 -4.80
N TRP A 29 -10.05 -5.24 -3.72
CA TRP A 29 -9.60 -4.63 -2.46
C TRP A 29 -8.17 -5.06 -2.19
N MET A 30 -7.41 -4.20 -1.55
CA MET A 30 -6.08 -4.53 -1.05
C MET A 30 -6.15 -4.62 0.47
N PHE A 31 -5.68 -5.71 1.03
CA PHE A 31 -5.66 -5.90 2.47
C PHE A 31 -4.60 -6.95 2.85
N TRP A 32 -3.75 -6.62 3.80
CA TRP A 32 -2.66 -7.49 4.31
C TRP A 32 -1.75 -8.04 3.21
N GLY A 33 -1.31 -7.19 2.30
CA GLY A 33 -0.41 -7.59 1.22
C GLY A 33 -1.03 -8.56 0.22
N HIS A 34 -2.37 -8.62 0.15
CA HIS A 34 -3.11 -9.43 -0.82
C HIS A 34 -4.12 -8.59 -1.57
N ILE A 35 -4.38 -8.98 -2.82
CA ILE A 35 -5.41 -8.38 -3.66
C ILE A 35 -6.65 -9.27 -3.58
N TRP A 36 -7.70 -8.77 -2.96
CA TRP A 36 -8.95 -9.51 -2.76
C TRP A 36 -9.95 -9.19 -3.86
N ILE A 37 -10.46 -10.23 -4.52
CA ILE A 37 -11.49 -10.11 -5.57
C ILE A 37 -12.69 -10.98 -5.22
N LYS A 38 -13.84 -10.68 -5.84
CA LYS A 38 -15.03 -11.50 -5.67
C LYS A 38 -14.83 -12.91 -6.25
N ALA A 39 -15.32 -13.92 -5.53
CA ALA A 39 -15.16 -15.32 -5.93
C ALA A 39 -15.81 -15.63 -7.30
N GLU A 40 -16.95 -14.99 -7.57
CA GLU A 40 -17.71 -15.17 -8.82
C GLU A 40 -17.18 -14.32 -9.99
N ARG A 41 -16.09 -13.58 -9.82
CA ARG A 41 -15.47 -12.87 -10.93
C ARG A 41 -14.83 -13.88 -11.89
N GLU A 42 -15.40 -14.01 -13.07
CA GLU A 42 -14.93 -14.94 -14.11
C GLU A 42 -13.63 -14.45 -14.74
N GLU A 43 -13.55 -13.14 -15.01
CA GLU A 43 -12.39 -12.52 -15.65
C GLU A 43 -11.23 -12.31 -14.65
N PRO A 44 -10.00 -12.66 -15.06
CA PRO A 44 -8.82 -12.33 -14.27
C PRO A 44 -8.65 -10.81 -14.16
N LEU A 45 -7.86 -10.36 -13.18
CA LEU A 45 -7.45 -8.97 -13.10
C LEU A 45 -6.58 -8.61 -14.31
N GLU A 46 -6.87 -7.47 -14.94
CA GLU A 46 -6.01 -6.90 -15.97
C GLU A 46 -4.64 -6.53 -15.39
N ASP A 47 -3.59 -6.58 -16.21
CA ASP A 47 -2.24 -6.19 -15.80
C ASP A 47 -2.19 -4.77 -15.25
N ARG A 48 -2.97 -3.86 -15.84
CA ARG A 48 -3.13 -2.48 -15.35
C ARG A 48 -3.66 -2.43 -13.92
N GLU A 49 -4.68 -3.23 -13.61
CA GLU A 49 -5.28 -3.29 -12.28
C GLU A 49 -4.32 -3.92 -11.27
N LEU A 50 -3.58 -4.95 -11.69
CA LEU A 50 -2.54 -5.58 -10.87
C LEU A 50 -1.40 -4.61 -10.53
N ILE A 51 -0.89 -3.87 -11.52
CA ILE A 51 0.17 -2.89 -11.31
C ILE A 51 -0.32 -1.78 -10.38
N HIS A 52 -1.52 -1.24 -10.61
CA HIS A 52 -2.13 -0.22 -9.77
C HIS A 52 -2.20 -0.67 -8.30
N LYS A 53 -2.72 -1.86 -8.04
CA LYS A 53 -2.78 -2.43 -6.68
C LYS A 53 -1.41 -2.75 -6.11
N GLY A 54 -0.49 -3.24 -6.95
CA GLY A 54 0.91 -3.47 -6.56
C GLY A 54 1.60 -2.19 -6.08
N ILE A 55 1.36 -1.05 -6.73
CA ILE A 55 1.89 0.25 -6.29
C ILE A 55 1.37 0.59 -4.90
N HIS A 56 0.07 0.45 -4.64
CA HIS A 56 -0.50 0.68 -3.31
C HIS A 56 0.06 -0.26 -2.25
N MET A 57 0.32 -1.53 -2.57
CA MET A 57 0.96 -2.46 -1.63
C MET A 57 2.34 -1.99 -1.21
N VAL A 58 3.14 -1.50 -2.15
CA VAL A 58 4.47 -0.95 -1.83
C VAL A 58 4.35 0.35 -1.03
N GLN A 59 3.39 1.22 -1.34
CA GLN A 59 3.12 2.42 -0.57
C GLN A 59 2.72 2.08 0.87
N GLU A 60 1.89 1.04 1.07
CA GLU A 60 1.53 0.53 2.40
C GLU A 60 2.77 0.07 3.17
N ASP A 61 3.64 -0.73 2.54
CA ASP A 61 4.90 -1.19 3.15
C ASP A 61 5.81 -0.02 3.55
N GLU A 62 5.90 1.01 2.70
CA GLU A 62 6.72 2.20 2.96
C GLU A 62 6.16 3.05 4.12
N VAL A 63 4.84 3.23 4.19
CA VAL A 63 4.17 3.92 5.31
C VAL A 63 4.40 3.15 6.60
N ASN A 64 4.31 1.82 6.55
CA ASN A 64 4.56 0.95 7.69
C ASN A 64 6.02 1.06 8.16
N LEU A 65 6.98 1.09 7.24
CA LEU A 65 8.40 1.28 7.55
C LEU A 65 8.64 2.62 8.26
N ILE A 66 8.09 3.72 7.73
CA ILE A 66 8.20 5.03 8.37
C ILE A 66 7.62 4.99 9.79
N THR A 67 6.45 4.40 9.94
CA THR A 67 5.77 4.30 11.23
C THR A 67 6.60 3.50 12.24
N MET A 68 7.18 2.38 11.82
CA MET A 68 8.08 1.57 12.66
C MET A 68 9.32 2.36 13.10
N LEU A 69 9.94 3.11 12.18
CA LEU A 69 11.10 3.95 12.48
C LEU A 69 10.74 5.07 13.45
N MET A 70 9.61 5.76 13.24
CA MET A 70 9.11 6.78 14.17
C MET A 70 8.88 6.21 15.57
N PHE A 71 8.28 5.02 15.66
CA PHE A 71 8.04 4.34 16.94
C PHE A 71 9.36 3.96 17.62
N PHE A 72 10.34 3.48 16.84
CA PHE A 72 11.68 3.15 17.35
C PHE A 72 12.36 4.38 17.93
N PHE A 73 12.44 5.49 17.21
CA PHE A 73 13.07 6.71 17.71
C PHE A 73 12.31 7.30 18.91
N ALA A 74 10.97 7.28 18.89
CA ALA A 74 10.18 7.70 20.04
C ALA A 74 10.46 6.86 21.28
N SER A 75 10.61 5.53 21.13
CA SER A 75 10.93 4.64 22.26
C SER A 75 12.31 4.94 22.85
N LEU A 76 13.29 5.29 22.02
CA LEU A 76 14.62 5.69 22.49
C LEU A 76 14.57 7.01 23.27
N ILE A 77 13.84 8.01 22.77
CA ILE A 77 13.70 9.31 23.42
C ILE A 77 12.98 9.19 24.77
N LEU A 78 11.95 8.33 24.83
CA LEU A 78 11.14 8.11 26.03
C LEU A 78 11.73 7.07 26.99
N ASN A 79 12.91 6.51 26.69
CA ASN A 79 13.54 5.44 27.46
C ASN A 79 12.60 4.24 27.70
N ILE A 80 11.78 3.89 26.71
CA ILE A 80 10.86 2.75 26.82
C ILE A 80 11.67 1.45 26.76
N PRO A 81 11.50 0.53 27.72
CA PRO A 81 12.19 -0.76 27.71
C PRO A 81 11.95 -1.53 26.39
N ILE A 82 13.01 -2.12 25.84
CA ILE A 82 12.99 -2.77 24.52
C ILE A 82 11.90 -3.85 24.39
N TYR A 83 11.59 -4.57 25.47
CA TYR A 83 10.54 -5.58 25.44
C TYR A 83 9.14 -4.98 25.27
N ILE A 84 8.87 -3.80 25.85
CA ILE A 84 7.60 -3.08 25.65
C ILE A 84 7.52 -2.59 24.20
N PHE A 85 8.64 -2.09 23.65
CA PHE A 85 8.74 -1.70 22.25
C PHE A 85 8.43 -2.86 21.31
N ILE A 86 9.04 -4.05 21.54
CA ILE A 86 8.80 -5.25 20.73
C ILE A 86 7.33 -5.69 20.81
N LEU A 87 6.76 -5.73 22.01
CA LEU A 87 5.33 -6.07 22.19
C LEU A 87 4.42 -5.05 21.50
N GLY A 88 4.75 -3.76 21.60
CA GLY A 88 4.03 -2.70 20.91
C GLY A 88 4.08 -2.86 19.39
N ILE A 89 5.24 -3.14 18.80
CA ILE A 89 5.38 -3.42 17.36
C ILE A 89 4.54 -4.64 16.97
N LEU A 90 4.64 -5.75 17.70
CA LEU A 90 3.86 -6.95 17.40
C LEU A 90 2.36 -6.66 17.43
N TRP A 91 1.90 -5.89 18.40
CA TRP A 91 0.49 -5.51 18.53
C TRP A 91 0.04 -4.57 17.41
N ILE A 92 0.85 -3.56 17.08
CA ILE A 92 0.59 -2.62 15.99
C ILE A 92 0.60 -3.34 14.64
N SER A 93 1.56 -4.25 14.41
CA SER A 93 1.69 -4.96 13.13
C SER A 93 0.48 -5.83 12.79
N VAL A 94 -0.22 -6.36 13.79
CA VAL A 94 -1.40 -7.21 13.57
C VAL A 94 -2.65 -6.39 13.19
N PHE A 95 -2.81 -5.17 13.75
CA PHE A 95 -4.09 -4.46 13.66
C PHE A 95 -4.03 -3.09 12.97
N TRP A 96 -2.87 -2.42 12.94
CA TRP A 96 -2.81 -0.99 12.64
C TRP A 96 -2.09 -0.63 11.33
N PHE A 97 -1.26 -1.50 10.75
CA PHE A 97 -0.48 -1.11 9.58
C PHE A 97 -1.36 -0.76 8.39
N THR A 98 -2.28 -1.62 8.04
CA THR A 98 -3.24 -1.35 6.97
C THR A 98 -4.15 -0.16 7.30
N ALA A 99 -4.58 -0.04 8.57
CA ALA A 99 -5.42 1.07 9.00
C ALA A 99 -4.71 2.44 8.88
N LEU A 100 -3.40 2.51 9.21
CA LEU A 100 -2.62 3.74 9.06
C LEU A 100 -2.47 4.16 7.59
N PHE A 101 -2.26 3.20 6.69
CA PHE A 101 -2.22 3.50 5.25
C PHE A 101 -3.55 4.07 4.76
N TYR A 102 -4.68 3.43 5.09
CA TYR A 102 -6.00 3.95 4.69
C TYR A 102 -6.34 5.27 5.38
N LEU A 103 -5.88 5.50 6.60
CA LEU A 103 -6.03 6.81 7.26
C LEU A 103 -5.25 7.90 6.50
N LEU A 104 -4.00 7.63 6.11
CA LEU A 104 -3.21 8.54 5.30
C LEU A 104 -3.86 8.81 3.95
N GLU A 105 -4.39 7.77 3.31
CA GLU A 105 -5.13 7.90 2.06
C GLU A 105 -6.37 8.77 2.24
N ALA A 106 -7.18 8.53 3.29
CA ALA A 106 -8.37 9.32 3.59
C ALA A 106 -8.03 10.80 3.85
N ILE A 107 -6.99 11.09 4.64
CA ILE A 107 -6.50 12.45 4.88
C ILE A 107 -6.06 13.09 3.56
N SER A 108 -5.32 12.35 2.73
CA SER A 108 -4.86 12.83 1.42
C SER A 108 -6.05 13.15 0.49
N VAL A 109 -7.10 12.32 0.51
CA VAL A 109 -8.34 12.60 -0.24
C VAL A 109 -9.06 13.85 0.27
N LEU A 110 -9.09 14.05 1.59
CA LEU A 110 -9.70 15.26 2.18
C LEU A 110 -8.94 16.54 1.80
N VAL A 111 -7.60 16.47 1.76
CA VAL A 111 -6.75 17.65 1.48
C VAL A 111 -6.67 17.94 -0.02
N TYR A 112 -6.50 16.94 -0.85
CA TYR A 112 -6.20 17.09 -2.28
C TYR A 112 -7.38 16.74 -3.19
N GLY A 113 -8.42 16.10 -2.67
CA GLY A 113 -9.50 15.49 -3.44
C GLY A 113 -9.13 14.13 -4.00
N SER A 114 -10.10 13.30 -4.30
CA SER A 114 -9.89 11.91 -4.75
C SER A 114 -9.02 11.80 -6.01
N LYS A 115 -9.22 12.68 -6.99
CA LYS A 115 -8.45 12.68 -8.25
C LYS A 115 -7.02 13.17 -8.11
N ASN A 116 -6.73 13.98 -7.10
CA ASN A 116 -5.44 14.62 -6.87
C ASN A 116 -4.69 14.00 -5.69
N ASN A 117 -5.24 12.97 -5.05
CA ASN A 117 -4.57 12.23 -3.99
C ASN A 117 -3.19 11.75 -4.48
N PRO A 118 -2.07 12.16 -3.84
CA PRO A 118 -0.72 11.83 -4.28
C PRO A 118 -0.46 10.33 -4.40
N LEU A 119 -1.02 9.50 -3.51
CA LEU A 119 -0.90 8.06 -3.54
C LEU A 119 -1.59 7.47 -4.78
N GLU A 120 -2.83 7.90 -5.02
CA GLU A 120 -3.63 7.47 -6.16
C GLU A 120 -3.03 7.96 -7.50
N ARG A 121 -2.49 9.19 -7.52
CA ARG A 121 -1.83 9.73 -8.72
C ARG A 121 -0.60 8.93 -9.14
N GLU A 122 0.23 8.50 -8.20
CA GLU A 122 1.35 7.60 -8.53
C GLU A 122 0.84 6.34 -9.21
N ALA A 123 -0.19 5.70 -8.65
CA ALA A 123 -0.75 4.48 -9.18
C ALA A 123 -1.37 4.69 -10.57
N LEU A 124 -2.21 5.72 -10.75
CA LEU A 124 -2.86 6.04 -12.02
C LEU A 124 -1.87 6.41 -13.14
N GLU A 125 -0.84 7.21 -12.84
CA GLU A 125 0.16 7.61 -13.84
C GLU A 125 1.02 6.43 -14.32
N ASN A 126 1.18 5.39 -13.49
CA ASN A 126 2.11 4.29 -13.77
C ASN A 126 1.46 2.91 -14.00
N GLN A 127 0.14 2.78 -13.85
CA GLN A 127 -0.59 1.50 -13.97
C GLN A 127 -0.44 0.80 -15.32
N ASN A 128 -0.09 1.54 -16.38
CA ASN A 128 0.11 0.99 -17.73
C ASN A 128 1.58 0.64 -18.02
N ASN A 129 2.48 0.76 -17.05
CA ASN A 129 3.90 0.49 -17.22
C ASN A 129 4.34 -0.74 -16.41
N PRO A 130 4.45 -1.94 -17.03
CA PRO A 130 4.86 -3.17 -16.33
C PRO A 130 6.24 -3.08 -15.68
N GLU A 131 7.13 -2.26 -16.23
CA GLU A 131 8.48 -2.08 -15.73
C GLU A 131 8.56 -1.11 -14.54
N TYR A 132 7.45 -0.41 -14.24
CA TYR A 132 7.46 0.61 -13.18
C TYR A 132 7.81 0.01 -11.82
N MET A 133 7.21 -1.13 -11.46
CA MET A 133 7.44 -1.80 -10.18
C MET A 133 8.92 -2.15 -9.96
N ARG A 134 9.63 -2.53 -11.02
CA ARG A 134 11.08 -2.83 -10.97
C ARG A 134 11.96 -1.59 -10.87
N LYS A 135 11.50 -0.47 -11.45
CA LYS A 135 12.27 0.79 -11.53
C LYS A 135 11.86 1.80 -10.45
N ARG A 136 10.79 1.52 -9.73
CA ARG A 136 10.26 2.39 -8.69
C ARG A 136 11.28 2.56 -7.56
N GLY A 137 11.59 3.80 -7.21
CA GLY A 137 12.38 4.11 -6.02
C GLY A 137 11.52 4.06 -4.75
N MET A 138 12.17 3.88 -3.61
CA MET A 138 11.49 4.01 -2.30
C MET A 138 10.87 5.40 -2.17
N PHE A 139 9.69 5.45 -1.56
CA PHE A 139 8.95 6.69 -1.29
C PHE A 139 8.65 7.52 -2.55
N SER A 140 8.53 6.89 -3.71
CA SER A 140 8.24 7.58 -4.97
C SER A 140 6.97 8.41 -4.96
N TRP A 141 6.00 8.06 -4.08
CA TRP A 141 4.77 8.82 -3.88
C TRP A 141 5.00 10.22 -3.28
N LEU A 142 6.09 10.46 -2.55
CA LEU A 142 6.39 11.77 -1.96
C LEU A 142 6.53 12.87 -3.02
N LYS A 143 7.07 12.56 -4.20
CA LYS A 143 7.19 13.54 -5.30
C LYS A 143 5.83 14.08 -5.77
N TYR A 144 4.75 13.30 -5.57
CA TYR A 144 3.41 13.68 -5.98
C TYR A 144 2.75 14.67 -5.01
N PHE A 145 3.21 14.73 -3.75
CA PHE A 145 2.82 15.81 -2.81
C PHE A 145 3.39 17.17 -3.24
N LEU A 146 4.58 17.17 -3.86
CA LEU A 146 5.26 18.40 -4.28
C LEU A 146 4.89 18.82 -5.71
N LYS A 147 4.28 17.93 -6.47
CA LYS A 147 3.91 18.19 -7.86
C LYS A 147 2.50 18.78 -7.90
N ASN A 148 2.38 20.05 -8.29
CA ASN A 148 1.07 20.67 -8.44
C ASN A 148 0.16 19.83 -9.34
N PRO A 149 -1.12 19.61 -8.97
CA PRO A 149 -2.08 18.97 -9.85
C PRO A 149 -2.24 19.81 -11.12
N LYS A 150 -2.10 19.17 -12.26
CA LYS A 150 -2.40 19.79 -13.57
C LYS A 150 -3.90 19.87 -13.79
#